data_67bce026cb957c0ad6dce8bf4a238af3
#
_entry.id   67bce026cb957c0ad6dce8bf4a238af3
#
_cell.length_a   1.000
_cell.length_b   1.000
_cell.length_c   1.000
_cell.angle_alpha   90.00
_cell.angle_beta   90.00
_cell.angle_gamma   90.00
#
_symmetry.space_group_name_H-M   'P 1'
#
loop_
_entity.id
_entity.type
_entity.pdbx_description
1 polymer ?
#
loop_
_entity_poly.entity_id
_entity_poly.type
_entity_poly.pdbx_seq_one_letter_code
_entity_poly.pdbx_strand_id
1 'polypeptide(L)'
;MKRIFLDMDGTLARFNVPHALDRFEKERKFFAELKAYAGIEAINELCKTYKYDVYIVSVSPHGWADSAKIDWIRKYLPDMVLRNVILCRPSEKKGEEVEARLNIKLDEDCFLLDDYTANLQEWENMGGTGIKRITYCADNSTKKWKGLELKDLKKLEKLVF
;
A
#
# COMPACT_ATOMS: atom_id res chain seq x y z
N MET A 1 -19.83 -2.35 1.81
CA MET A 1 -18.82 -2.59 2.89
C MET A 1 -17.50 -1.97 2.43
N LYS A 2 -16.89 -1.13 3.25
CA LYS A 2 -15.66 -0.42 2.92
C LYS A 2 -14.48 -1.37 2.73
N ARG A 3 -13.64 -1.10 1.73
CA ARG A 3 -12.42 -1.81 1.41
C ARG A 3 -11.24 -0.87 1.50
N ILE A 4 -10.21 -1.28 2.23
CA ILE A 4 -9.00 -0.49 2.44
C ILE A 4 -7.85 -1.20 1.71
N PHE A 5 -7.29 -0.55 0.72
CA PHE A 5 -6.13 -1.00 -0.04
C PHE A 5 -4.91 -0.21 0.39
N LEU A 6 -3.84 -0.90 0.70
CA LEU A 6 -2.62 -0.32 1.26
C LEU A 6 -1.44 -0.62 0.34
N ASP A 7 -0.79 0.41 -0.15
CA ASP A 7 0.54 0.26 -0.74
C ASP A 7 1.57 -0.08 0.34
N MET A 8 2.68 -0.69 -0.05
CA MET A 8 3.73 -1.10 0.88
C MET A 8 4.92 -0.13 0.89
N ASP A 9 5.63 -0.02 -0.23
CA ASP A 9 6.92 0.71 -0.31
C ASP A 9 6.71 2.24 -0.28
N GLY A 10 7.31 2.92 0.70
CA GLY A 10 7.09 4.36 0.91
C GLY A 10 5.80 4.70 1.66
N THR A 11 4.91 3.74 1.87
CA THR A 11 3.61 3.90 2.52
C THR A 11 3.60 3.27 3.92
N LEU A 12 3.83 1.97 4.02
CA LEU A 12 3.94 1.20 5.26
C LEU A 12 5.39 0.86 5.59
N ALA A 13 6.19 0.54 4.58
CA ALA A 13 7.62 0.24 4.68
C ALA A 13 8.45 1.46 4.24
N ARG A 14 9.53 1.72 4.97
CA ARG A 14 10.47 2.81 4.66
C ARG A 14 11.32 2.43 3.45
N PHE A 15 11.00 2.99 2.30
CA PHE A 15 11.72 2.72 1.04
C PHE A 15 12.86 3.72 0.76
N ASN A 16 12.98 4.77 1.53
CA ASN A 16 14.00 5.83 1.41
C ASN A 16 15.35 5.43 2.02
N VAL A 17 15.85 4.28 1.64
CA VAL A 17 17.18 3.81 2.07
C VAL A 17 18.23 4.15 1.01
N PRO A 18 19.51 4.36 1.39
CA PRO A 18 20.57 4.62 0.42
C PRO A 18 20.64 3.53 -0.66
N HIS A 19 20.80 3.94 -1.92
CA HIS A 19 20.92 3.05 -3.07
C HIS A 19 19.74 2.06 -3.27
N ALA A 20 18.52 2.43 -2.84
CA ALA A 20 17.36 1.54 -2.93
C ALA A 20 17.14 0.97 -4.34
N LEU A 21 17.25 1.81 -5.38
CA LEU A 21 17.04 1.38 -6.77
C LEU A 21 18.06 0.33 -7.25
N ASP A 22 19.31 0.43 -6.81
CA ASP A 22 20.34 -0.57 -7.13
C ASP A 22 20.19 -1.83 -6.27
N ARG A 23 19.80 -1.66 -5.02
CA ARG A 23 19.73 -2.73 -4.04
C ARG A 23 18.56 -3.68 -4.30
N PHE A 24 17.37 -3.18 -4.61
CA PHE A 24 16.20 -4.04 -4.78
C PHE A 24 16.32 -4.98 -5.98
N GLU A 25 17.14 -4.64 -6.98
CA GLU A 25 17.42 -5.51 -8.13
C GLU A 25 18.44 -6.61 -7.81
N LYS A 26 19.30 -6.42 -6.82
CA LYS A 26 20.45 -7.28 -6.52
C LYS A 26 20.31 -8.07 -5.23
N GLU A 27 19.61 -7.52 -4.23
CA GLU A 27 19.53 -8.10 -2.89
C GLU A 27 18.21 -8.82 -2.67
N ARG A 28 18.22 -10.15 -2.60
CA ARG A 28 17.01 -10.98 -2.45
C ARG A 28 16.17 -10.63 -1.22
N LYS A 29 16.81 -10.20 -0.13
CA LYS A 29 16.13 -9.86 1.13
C LYS A 29 15.78 -8.38 1.27
N PHE A 30 16.08 -7.56 0.28
CA PHE A 30 15.92 -6.12 0.35
C PHE A 30 14.57 -5.70 0.93
N PHE A 31 13.47 -6.14 0.33
CA PHE A 31 12.12 -5.78 0.80
C PHE A 31 11.78 -6.35 2.18
N ALA A 32 12.28 -7.55 2.51
CA ALA A 32 12.06 -8.17 3.81
C ALA A 32 12.73 -7.41 4.97
N GLU A 33 13.83 -6.72 4.69
CA GLU A 33 14.65 -6.00 5.68
C GLU A 33 14.25 -4.54 5.86
N LEU A 34 13.33 -4.00 5.06
CA LEU A 34 12.85 -2.63 5.22
C LEU A 34 12.17 -2.45 6.58
N LYS A 35 12.45 -1.32 7.23
CA LYS A 35 11.77 -0.97 8.49
C LYS A 35 10.36 -0.48 8.20
N ALA A 36 9.41 -0.82 9.06
CA ALA A 36 8.08 -0.26 9.02
C ALA A 36 8.07 1.20 9.53
N TYR A 37 7.11 1.98 9.04
CA TYR A 37 6.81 3.28 9.64
C TYR A 37 6.14 3.11 10.99
N ALA A 38 6.30 4.11 11.87
CA ALA A 38 5.61 4.16 13.15
C ALA A 38 4.09 4.10 12.96
N GLY A 39 3.40 3.36 13.81
CA GLY A 39 1.97 3.15 13.72
C GLY A 39 1.54 1.92 12.90
N ILE A 40 2.49 1.10 12.44
CA ILE A 40 2.20 -0.14 11.70
C ILE A 40 1.32 -1.09 12.51
N GLU A 41 1.43 -1.07 13.84
CA GLU A 41 0.58 -1.88 14.74
C GLU A 41 -0.91 -1.52 14.60
N ALA A 42 -1.21 -0.24 14.38
CA ALA A 42 -2.59 0.19 14.13
C ALA A 42 -3.14 -0.38 12.81
N ILE A 43 -2.30 -0.51 11.79
CA ILE A 43 -2.67 -1.18 10.54
C ILE A 43 -2.92 -2.68 10.79
N ASN A 44 -2.06 -3.34 11.58
CA ASN A 44 -2.29 -4.74 11.93
C ASN A 44 -3.61 -4.95 12.70
N GLU A 45 -3.98 -4.01 13.58
CA GLU A 45 -5.29 -4.06 14.27
C GLU A 45 -6.47 -3.94 13.29
N LEU A 46 -6.34 -3.14 12.22
CA LEU A 46 -7.36 -3.08 11.18
C LEU A 46 -7.59 -4.43 10.49
N CYS A 47 -6.54 -5.24 10.36
CA CYS A 47 -6.64 -6.58 9.74
C CYS A 47 -7.47 -7.56 10.58
N LYS A 48 -7.66 -7.32 11.87
CA LYS A 48 -8.45 -8.16 12.78
C LYS A 48 -9.95 -7.85 12.75
N THR A 49 -10.32 -6.68 12.26
CA THR A 49 -11.73 -6.26 12.29
C THR A 49 -12.52 -6.88 11.15
N TYR A 50 -13.82 -7.08 11.37
CA TYR A 50 -14.77 -7.52 10.35
C TYR A 50 -15.61 -6.37 9.78
N LYS A 51 -15.28 -5.13 10.14
CA LYS A 51 -16.03 -3.94 9.70
C LYS A 51 -15.72 -3.56 8.23
N TYR A 52 -14.55 -3.93 7.74
CA TYR A 52 -14.06 -3.66 6.38
C TYR A 52 -13.06 -4.73 5.97
N ASP A 53 -12.86 -4.85 4.67
CA ASP A 53 -11.82 -5.71 4.12
C ASP A 53 -10.53 -4.92 3.95
N VAL A 54 -9.41 -5.45 4.45
CA VAL A 54 -8.08 -4.85 4.31
C VAL A 54 -7.24 -5.67 3.33
N TYR A 55 -6.65 -5.00 2.36
CA TYR A 55 -5.81 -5.56 1.32
C TYR A 55 -4.46 -4.85 1.27
N ILE A 56 -3.40 -5.58 0.91
CA ILE A 56 -2.16 -4.99 0.42
C ILE A 56 -2.22 -5.01 -1.10
N VAL A 57 -1.86 -3.88 -1.73
CA VAL A 57 -1.68 -3.79 -3.18
C VAL A 57 -0.36 -3.09 -3.48
N SER A 58 0.64 -3.84 -3.92
CA SER A 58 2.01 -3.34 -4.06
C SER A 58 2.63 -3.80 -5.38
N VAL A 59 3.43 -2.93 -5.98
CA VAL A 59 4.24 -3.31 -7.16
C VAL A 59 5.43 -4.13 -6.70
N SER A 60 5.62 -5.27 -7.35
CA SER A 60 6.74 -6.18 -7.12
C SER A 60 7.44 -6.48 -8.43
N PRO A 61 8.76 -6.25 -8.54
CA PRO A 61 9.46 -6.35 -9.83
C PRO A 61 9.60 -7.80 -10.33
N HIS A 62 9.66 -8.79 -9.43
CA HIS A 62 9.90 -10.19 -9.78
C HIS A 62 9.62 -11.16 -8.62
N GLY A 63 9.65 -12.48 -8.90
CA GLY A 63 9.21 -13.51 -7.97
C GLY A 63 9.95 -13.58 -6.63
N TRP A 64 11.26 -13.33 -6.58
CA TRP A 64 11.97 -13.31 -5.28
C TRP A 64 11.69 -12.03 -4.48
N ALA A 65 11.32 -10.93 -5.14
CA ALA A 65 10.79 -9.76 -4.44
C ALA A 65 9.40 -10.04 -3.85
N ASP A 66 8.58 -10.84 -4.51
CA ASP A 66 7.29 -11.30 -3.96
C ASP A 66 7.50 -12.00 -2.62
N SER A 67 8.42 -12.96 -2.57
CA SER A 67 8.74 -13.69 -1.33
C SER A 67 9.24 -12.77 -0.22
N ALA A 68 10.12 -11.81 -0.54
CA ALA A 68 10.64 -10.85 0.43
C ALA A 68 9.54 -9.91 0.96
N LYS A 69 8.61 -9.47 0.12
CA LYS A 69 7.45 -8.66 0.55
C LYS A 69 6.50 -9.46 1.44
N ILE A 70 6.24 -10.72 1.12
CA ILE A 70 5.44 -11.62 1.98
C ILE A 70 6.12 -11.81 3.34
N ASP A 71 7.44 -11.99 3.41
CA ASP A 71 8.18 -12.09 4.67
C ASP A 71 8.05 -10.82 5.50
N TRP A 72 8.12 -9.64 4.87
CA TRP A 72 7.88 -8.36 5.52
C TRP A 72 6.46 -8.27 6.09
N ILE A 73 5.45 -8.65 5.31
CA ILE A 73 4.04 -8.64 5.73
C ILE A 73 3.83 -9.57 6.93
N ARG A 74 4.35 -10.79 6.89
CA ARG A 74 4.28 -11.73 8.03
C ARG A 74 4.93 -11.18 9.30
N LYS A 75 6.00 -10.42 9.17
CA LYS A 75 6.71 -9.82 10.30
C LYS A 75 5.93 -8.67 10.95
N TYR A 76 5.41 -7.74 10.15
CA TYR A 76 4.83 -6.49 10.64
C TYR A 76 3.30 -6.48 10.67
N LEU A 77 2.66 -7.32 9.87
CA LEU A 77 1.21 -7.46 9.75
C LEU A 77 0.80 -8.94 9.89
N PRO A 78 1.10 -9.58 11.04
CA PRO A 78 0.85 -11.01 11.21
C PRO A 78 -0.64 -11.40 11.10
N ASP A 79 -1.56 -10.46 11.29
CA ASP A 79 -3.00 -10.69 11.16
C ASP A 79 -3.53 -10.45 9.73
N MET A 80 -2.66 -10.01 8.81
CA MET A 80 -3.02 -9.88 7.39
C MET A 80 -3.26 -11.26 6.77
N VAL A 81 -4.44 -11.42 6.18
CA VAL A 81 -4.78 -12.64 5.43
C VAL A 81 -4.03 -12.63 4.10
N LEU A 82 -3.16 -13.61 3.84
CA LEU A 82 -2.30 -13.60 2.65
C LEU A 82 -3.05 -13.62 1.31
N ARG A 83 -4.26 -14.17 1.26
CA ARG A 83 -5.12 -14.08 0.06
C ARG A 83 -5.54 -12.64 -0.28
N ASN A 84 -5.42 -11.72 0.68
CA ASN A 84 -5.69 -10.29 0.49
C ASN A 84 -4.44 -9.51 0.08
N VAL A 85 -3.35 -10.18 -0.25
CA VAL A 85 -2.13 -9.55 -0.76
C VAL A 85 -2.10 -9.65 -2.29
N ILE A 86 -2.13 -8.50 -2.95
CA ILE A 86 -2.11 -8.36 -4.40
C ILE A 86 -0.77 -7.75 -4.79
N LEU A 87 0.08 -8.53 -5.45
CA LEU A 87 1.36 -8.07 -5.97
C LEU A 87 1.24 -7.88 -7.49
N CYS A 88 1.44 -6.63 -7.92
CA CYS A 88 1.38 -6.22 -9.32
C CYS A 88 2.77 -6.17 -9.93
N ARG A 89 2.90 -6.38 -11.23
CA ARG A 89 4.15 -6.12 -11.94
C ARG A 89 4.27 -4.62 -12.31
N PRO A 90 5.47 -4.12 -12.60
CA PRO A 90 5.68 -2.69 -12.90
C PRO A 90 4.87 -2.16 -14.09
N SER A 91 4.49 -3.02 -15.03
CA SER A 91 3.65 -2.67 -16.18
C SER A 91 2.14 -2.71 -15.92
N GLU A 92 1.74 -3.22 -14.76
CA GLU A 92 0.33 -3.40 -14.37
C GLU A 92 -0.15 -2.22 -13.54
N LYS A 93 -1.42 -1.90 -13.69
CA LYS A 93 -2.08 -0.83 -12.93
C LYS A 93 -2.79 -1.43 -11.73
N LYS A 94 -2.57 -0.84 -10.55
CA LYS A 94 -3.15 -1.35 -9.29
C LYS A 94 -4.66 -1.50 -9.33
N GLY A 95 -5.38 -0.50 -9.85
CA GLY A 95 -6.84 -0.54 -9.92
C GLY A 95 -7.36 -1.64 -10.83
N GLU A 96 -6.76 -1.81 -12.01
CA GLU A 96 -7.13 -2.86 -12.97
C GLU A 96 -6.90 -4.26 -12.38
N GLU A 97 -5.74 -4.46 -11.71
CA GLU A 97 -5.42 -5.74 -11.06
C GLU A 97 -6.37 -6.05 -9.89
N VAL A 98 -6.74 -5.06 -9.10
CA VAL A 98 -7.71 -5.23 -8.01
C VAL A 98 -9.08 -5.61 -8.56
N GLU A 99 -9.59 -4.87 -9.55
CA GLU A 99 -10.88 -5.19 -10.18
C GLU A 99 -10.91 -6.61 -10.75
N ALA A 100 -9.83 -6.99 -11.46
CA ALA A 100 -9.75 -8.31 -12.09
C ALA A 100 -9.67 -9.43 -11.06
N ARG A 101 -8.82 -9.30 -10.04
CA ARG A 101 -8.58 -10.39 -9.06
C ARG A 101 -9.72 -10.54 -8.05
N LEU A 102 -10.38 -9.46 -7.69
CA LEU A 102 -11.50 -9.50 -6.73
C LEU A 102 -12.86 -9.59 -7.42
N ASN A 103 -12.91 -9.50 -8.75
CA ASN A 103 -14.14 -9.45 -9.54
C ASN A 103 -15.11 -8.36 -9.02
N ILE A 104 -14.58 -7.15 -8.85
CA ILE A 104 -15.33 -5.97 -8.38
C ILE A 104 -15.16 -4.82 -9.37
N LYS A 105 -15.92 -3.76 -9.17
CA LYS A 105 -15.64 -2.42 -9.68
C LYS A 105 -15.26 -1.52 -8.53
N LEU A 106 -14.27 -0.64 -8.75
CA LEU A 106 -13.92 0.36 -7.74
C LEU A 106 -15.05 1.35 -7.59
N ASP A 107 -15.34 1.69 -6.36
CA ASP A 107 -16.35 2.67 -5.96
C ASP A 107 -15.81 3.55 -4.81
N GLU A 108 -16.61 4.51 -4.37
CA GLU A 108 -16.27 5.45 -3.29
C GLU A 108 -15.91 4.78 -1.95
N ASP A 109 -16.34 3.53 -1.73
CA ASP A 109 -16.02 2.71 -0.56
C ASP A 109 -14.69 1.92 -0.71
N CYS A 110 -14.00 2.06 -1.85
CA CYS A 110 -12.68 1.47 -2.13
C CYS A 110 -11.59 2.51 -1.91
N PHE A 111 -10.94 2.49 -0.74
CA PHE A 111 -9.90 3.45 -0.34
C PHE A 111 -8.51 2.93 -0.66
N LEU A 112 -7.67 3.71 -1.35
CA LEU A 112 -6.25 3.41 -1.57
C LEU A 112 -5.37 4.38 -0.78
N LEU A 113 -4.56 3.86 0.15
CA LEU A 113 -3.47 4.59 0.77
C LEU A 113 -2.17 4.31 0.00
N ASP A 114 -1.59 5.35 -0.60
CA ASP A 114 -0.38 5.25 -1.43
C ASP A 114 0.44 6.55 -1.33
N ASP A 115 1.75 6.47 -1.42
CA ASP A 115 2.63 7.63 -1.42
C ASP A 115 2.85 8.20 -2.83
N TYR A 116 2.46 7.47 -3.89
CA TYR A 116 2.66 7.87 -5.27
C TYR A 116 1.38 8.46 -5.89
N THR A 117 1.43 9.76 -6.21
CA THR A 117 0.26 10.52 -6.69
C THR A 117 -0.37 9.95 -7.95
N ALA A 118 0.44 9.43 -8.89
CA ALA A 118 -0.09 8.86 -10.12
C ALA A 118 -0.99 7.64 -9.87
N ASN A 119 -0.64 6.78 -8.91
CA ASN A 119 -1.48 5.64 -8.52
C ASN A 119 -2.82 6.10 -7.94
N LEU A 120 -2.81 7.16 -7.12
CA LEU A 120 -4.02 7.72 -6.53
C LEU A 120 -4.94 8.36 -7.58
N GLN A 121 -4.36 9.11 -8.53
CA GLN A 121 -5.13 9.72 -9.62
C GLN A 121 -5.79 8.65 -10.50
N GLU A 122 -5.06 7.58 -10.81
CA GLU A 122 -5.59 6.46 -11.55
C GLU A 122 -6.72 5.75 -10.80
N TRP A 123 -6.53 5.50 -9.50
CA TRP A 123 -7.53 4.90 -8.63
C TRP A 123 -8.84 5.70 -8.58
N GLU A 124 -8.73 7.03 -8.44
CA GLU A 124 -9.90 7.92 -8.44
C GLU A 124 -10.58 8.00 -9.81
N ASN A 125 -9.81 7.96 -10.90
CA ASN A 125 -10.38 7.89 -12.26
C ASN A 125 -11.20 6.61 -12.50
N MET A 126 -10.93 5.55 -11.73
CA MET A 126 -11.68 4.29 -11.76
C MET A 126 -12.86 4.25 -10.78
N GLY A 127 -13.08 5.33 -10.00
CA GLY A 127 -14.21 5.46 -9.07
C GLY A 127 -13.88 5.25 -7.60
N GLY A 128 -12.65 4.89 -7.26
CA GLY A 128 -12.20 4.72 -5.88
C GLY A 128 -11.88 6.04 -5.18
N THR A 129 -11.52 5.96 -3.89
CA THR A 129 -11.09 7.11 -3.08
C THR A 129 -9.60 6.99 -2.76
N GLY A 130 -8.81 7.99 -3.16
CA GLY A 130 -7.38 8.06 -2.90
C GLY A 130 -7.05 8.75 -1.57
N ILE A 131 -6.07 8.22 -0.84
CA ILE A 131 -5.49 8.83 0.37
C ILE A 131 -3.99 8.93 0.18
N LYS A 132 -3.46 10.16 0.10
CA LYS A 132 -2.03 10.39 -0.05
C LYS A 132 -1.30 10.13 1.26
N ARG A 133 -0.38 9.18 1.24
CA ARG A 133 0.55 8.96 2.34
C ARG A 133 1.62 10.06 2.35
N ILE A 134 1.71 10.80 3.44
CA ILE A 134 2.70 11.85 3.64
C ILE A 134 3.76 11.35 4.61
N THR A 135 5.02 11.31 4.16
CA THR A 135 6.18 10.95 4.99
C THR A 135 7.24 12.05 4.89
N TYR A 136 8.29 12.01 5.71
CA TYR A 136 9.38 12.99 5.67
C TYR A 136 10.16 12.98 4.34
N CYS A 137 10.05 11.89 3.60
CA CYS A 137 10.63 11.75 2.27
C CYS A 137 9.58 11.98 1.18
N ALA A 138 8.48 12.61 1.56
CA ALA A 138 7.42 12.93 0.63
C ALA A 138 8.00 13.73 -0.52
N ASP A 139 7.96 13.13 -1.65
CA ASP A 139 8.14 13.69 -2.94
C ASP A 139 7.37 15.02 -3.05
N ASN A 140 7.98 16.02 -3.72
CA ASN A 140 7.35 17.30 -4.03
C ASN A 140 6.04 17.16 -4.84
N SER A 141 5.69 15.97 -5.30
CA SER A 141 4.41 15.64 -5.93
C SER A 141 3.20 15.91 -5.03
N THR A 142 3.38 16.00 -3.71
CA THR A 142 2.32 16.39 -2.76
C THR A 142 1.65 17.72 -3.13
N LYS A 143 2.38 18.65 -3.76
CA LYS A 143 1.84 19.94 -4.23
C LYS A 143 0.74 19.80 -5.29
N LYS A 144 0.67 18.66 -5.98
CA LYS A 144 -0.33 18.37 -7.03
C LYS A 144 -1.54 17.59 -6.52
N TRP A 145 -1.44 16.99 -5.34
CA TRP A 145 -2.54 16.23 -4.75
C TRP A 145 -3.49 17.16 -3.99
N LYS A 146 -4.78 17.05 -4.27
CA LYS A 146 -5.83 17.87 -3.64
C LYS A 146 -6.84 17.06 -2.82
N GLY A 147 -6.64 15.73 -2.75
CA GLY A 147 -7.52 14.81 -2.04
C GLY A 147 -7.13 14.62 -0.57
N LEU A 148 -7.58 13.52 0.00
CA LEU A 148 -7.29 13.15 1.38
C LEU A 148 -5.79 12.87 1.59
N GLU A 149 -5.27 13.24 2.76
CA GLU A 149 -3.88 13.03 3.15
C GLU A 149 -3.78 12.34 4.50
N LEU A 150 -2.79 11.48 4.67
CA LEU A 150 -2.52 10.77 5.93
C LEU A 150 -1.03 10.84 6.28
N LYS A 151 -0.72 11.47 7.44
CA LYS A 151 0.64 11.52 8.02
C LYS A 151 0.88 10.45 9.08
N ASP A 152 -0.14 10.12 9.85
CA ASP A 152 -0.07 9.18 10.97
C ASP A 152 -0.96 7.97 10.69
N LEU A 153 -0.35 6.78 10.56
CA LEU A 153 -1.07 5.53 10.27
C LEU A 153 -2.16 5.22 11.29
N LYS A 154 -2.00 5.64 12.56
CA LYS A 154 -2.99 5.47 13.62
C LYS A 154 -4.32 6.19 13.36
N LYS A 155 -4.34 7.14 12.43
CA LYS A 155 -5.52 7.92 12.08
C LYS A 155 -6.27 7.40 10.85
N LEU A 156 -5.78 6.33 10.21
CA LEU A 156 -6.40 5.81 8.99
C LEU A 156 -7.86 5.43 9.20
N GLU A 157 -8.17 4.69 10.26
CA GLU A 157 -9.55 4.28 10.55
C GLU A 157 -10.50 5.49 10.65
N LYS A 158 -10.08 6.55 11.32
CA LYS A 158 -10.89 7.78 11.47
C LYS A 158 -11.08 8.52 10.14
N LEU A 159 -10.13 8.40 9.22
CA LEU A 159 -10.22 9.06 7.93
C LEU A 159 -11.17 8.34 6.98
N VAL A 160 -11.25 7.02 7.09
CA VAL A 160 -12.13 6.16 6.28
C VAL A 160 -13.58 6.17 6.79
N PHE A 161 -13.79 6.53 8.06
CA PHE A 161 -15.10 6.64 8.73
C PHE A 161 -15.50 8.05 9.05
#